data_198576cd9bf606b30530ecaf2860d050
#
_entry.id   198576cd9bf606b30530ecaf2860d050
#
_cell.length_a   1.000
_cell.length_b   1.000
_cell.length_c   1.000
_cell.angle_alpha   90.00
_cell.angle_beta   90.00
_cell.angle_gamma   90.00
#
_symmetry.space_group_name_H-M   'P 1'
#
loop_
_entity.id
_entity.type
_entity.pdbx_description
1 polymer ?
#
loop_
_entity_poly.entity_id
_entity_poly.type
_entity_poly.pdbx_seq_one_letter_code
_entity_poly.pdbx_strand_id
1 'polypeptide(L)'
;MALSLCSCAVLLASCRASADTRTGQADGYGGILRVQVMMEDGAISTVNILEQHETDGIGSRALDILPDEMIRMNTWDVDVVTGATTTSNALREAVRVALNASDTMDEATGNPANRAGQAVREGIGMAATGRVGPGKDDEDGQVYSFNVVFAHGTFDEDGRIVSMAVDQLEVATPNYSGASMPQFSGFPGQGGYSLWDDSAGKVVGYTEDSEDNYMQEIAAWTSKRARGEDYQLTSGSWREQMDAYQNMMVGMTVDEVETWFGRYFSAENGRPLTENSSSDADRARWEAFSADDRARAADIVSGATMSLRDAHGDILTAIRRAWEDAQKGE
;
A
#
# COMPACT_ATOMS: atom_id res chain seq x y z
N MET A 1 -39.62 -40.33 67.44
CA MET A 1 -39.32 -38.99 66.97
C MET A 1 -37.93 -39.05 66.38
N ALA A 2 -37.79 -39.11 65.09
CA ALA A 2 -36.49 -39.11 64.37
C ALA A 2 -36.42 -37.82 63.59
N LEU A 3 -35.46 -36.96 63.94
CA LEU A 3 -35.12 -35.76 63.17
C LEU A 3 -34.19 -36.14 61.99
N SER A 4 -34.68 -35.88 60.78
CA SER A 4 -33.88 -35.99 59.59
C SER A 4 -33.11 -34.66 59.32
N LEU A 5 -31.81 -34.68 59.41
CA LEU A 5 -30.96 -33.54 58.95
C LEU A 5 -30.81 -33.59 57.43
N CYS A 6 -31.38 -32.64 56.75
CA CYS A 6 -31.15 -32.44 55.35
C CYS A 6 -29.87 -31.62 55.14
N SER A 7 -28.80 -32.29 54.70
CA SER A 7 -27.53 -31.63 54.36
C SER A 7 -27.62 -31.03 52.95
N CYS A 8 -27.69 -29.71 52.87
CA CYS A 8 -27.67 -28.97 51.60
C CYS A 8 -26.19 -28.77 51.18
N ALA A 9 -25.74 -29.61 50.26
CA ALA A 9 -24.42 -29.41 49.62
C ALA A 9 -24.53 -28.31 48.58
N VAL A 10 -23.95 -27.15 48.88
CA VAL A 10 -23.75 -26.07 47.91
C VAL A 10 -22.59 -26.46 47.00
N LEU A 11 -22.88 -26.89 45.78
CA LEU A 11 -21.90 -27.02 44.68
C LEU A 11 -21.47 -25.62 44.26
N LEU A 12 -20.30 -25.17 44.72
CA LEU A 12 -19.61 -24.06 44.10
C LEU A 12 -19.05 -24.53 42.75
N ALA A 13 -19.78 -24.25 41.67
CA ALA A 13 -19.25 -24.36 40.33
C ALA A 13 -18.19 -23.28 40.16
N SER A 14 -16.93 -23.66 40.27
CA SER A 14 -15.81 -22.82 39.83
C SER A 14 -15.92 -22.65 38.31
N CYS A 15 -16.43 -21.51 37.87
CA CYS A 15 -16.19 -21.04 36.49
C CYS A 15 -14.69 -20.90 36.32
N ARG A 16 -14.05 -21.91 35.73
CA ARG A 16 -12.71 -21.71 35.18
C ARG A 16 -12.90 -20.80 33.95
N ALA A 17 -12.42 -19.58 34.04
CA ALA A 17 -12.19 -18.75 32.87
C ALA A 17 -11.30 -19.55 31.89
N SER A 18 -11.83 -19.88 30.72
CA SER A 18 -11.02 -20.49 29.67
C SER A 18 -10.24 -19.37 29.01
N ALA A 19 -8.94 -19.32 29.27
CA ALA A 19 -8.08 -18.47 28.49
C ALA A 19 -8.04 -19.01 27.05
N ASP A 20 -8.52 -18.22 26.10
CA ASP A 20 -8.48 -18.53 24.69
C ASP A 20 -7.26 -17.81 24.08
N THR A 21 -6.36 -18.60 23.50
CA THR A 21 -5.10 -18.11 22.95
C THR A 21 -5.12 -18.23 21.42
N ARG A 22 -4.92 -17.12 20.73
CA ARG A 22 -5.01 -17.01 19.28
C ARG A 22 -3.74 -16.42 18.74
N THR A 23 -3.39 -16.75 17.47
CA THR A 23 -2.23 -16.19 16.79
C THR A 23 -2.67 -15.51 15.49
N GLY A 24 -1.98 -14.44 15.15
CA GLY A 24 -2.17 -13.74 13.88
C GLY A 24 -0.86 -13.19 13.38
N GLN A 25 -0.81 -12.88 12.10
CA GLN A 25 0.38 -12.30 11.47
C GLN A 25 -0.01 -11.32 10.39
N ALA A 26 0.89 -10.38 10.12
CA ALA A 26 0.80 -9.43 9.02
C ALA A 26 2.20 -9.04 8.55
N ASP A 27 2.30 -8.45 7.37
CA ASP A 27 3.56 -7.92 6.86
C ASP A 27 3.81 -6.53 7.46
N GLY A 28 4.91 -6.42 8.22
CA GLY A 28 5.44 -5.18 8.76
C GLY A 28 6.45 -4.52 7.83
N TYR A 29 7.10 -3.45 8.30
CA TYR A 29 8.16 -2.78 7.53
C TYR A 29 9.38 -3.68 7.33
N GLY A 30 9.79 -4.40 8.36
CA GLY A 30 10.97 -5.27 8.32
C GLY A 30 10.67 -6.71 7.92
N GLY A 31 9.42 -7.07 7.61
CA GLY A 31 9.00 -8.42 7.28
C GLY A 31 7.81 -8.89 8.11
N ILE A 32 7.66 -10.20 8.28
CA ILE A 32 6.52 -10.77 9.01
C ILE A 32 6.53 -10.33 10.47
N LEU A 33 5.41 -9.75 10.90
CA LEU A 33 5.08 -9.49 12.29
C LEU A 33 4.05 -10.52 12.76
N ARG A 34 4.41 -11.34 13.75
CA ARG A 34 3.53 -12.37 14.30
C ARG A 34 3.21 -12.09 15.75
N VAL A 35 1.95 -12.21 16.13
CA VAL A 35 1.48 -11.97 17.49
C VAL A 35 0.71 -13.16 18.05
N GLN A 36 0.69 -13.25 19.38
CA GLN A 36 -0.21 -14.10 20.13
C GLN A 36 -1.12 -13.21 20.99
N VAL A 37 -2.40 -13.40 20.86
CA VAL A 37 -3.43 -12.70 21.63
C VAL A 37 -4.09 -13.67 22.59
N MET A 38 -4.13 -13.33 23.85
CA MET A 38 -4.88 -14.08 24.86
C MET A 38 -6.17 -13.34 25.20
N MET A 39 -7.26 -14.08 25.21
CA MET A 39 -8.58 -13.59 25.59
C MET A 39 -8.99 -14.19 26.94
N GLU A 40 -9.47 -13.36 27.85
CA GLU A 40 -10.08 -13.78 29.12
C GLU A 40 -11.45 -13.10 29.27
N ASP A 41 -12.47 -13.88 29.51
CA ASP A 41 -13.85 -13.41 29.68
C ASP A 41 -14.36 -12.50 28.53
N GLY A 42 -13.87 -12.76 27.29
CA GLY A 42 -14.24 -12.00 26.09
C GLY A 42 -13.47 -10.69 25.90
N ALA A 43 -12.47 -10.44 26.73
CA ALA A 43 -11.61 -9.27 26.60
C ALA A 43 -10.16 -9.67 26.23
N ILE A 44 -9.45 -8.77 25.55
CA ILE A 44 -8.02 -8.93 25.28
C ILE A 44 -7.27 -8.79 26.60
N SER A 45 -6.62 -9.87 27.05
CA SER A 45 -5.83 -9.86 28.28
C SER A 45 -4.34 -9.69 28.00
N THR A 46 -3.86 -10.16 26.85
CA THR A 46 -2.44 -10.05 26.48
C THR A 46 -2.27 -10.00 24.97
N VAL A 47 -1.33 -9.19 24.52
CA VAL A 47 -0.83 -9.17 23.12
C VAL A 47 0.69 -9.34 23.16
N ASN A 48 1.18 -10.52 22.78
CA ASN A 48 2.60 -10.85 22.75
C ASN A 48 3.12 -10.81 21.32
N ILE A 49 4.25 -10.16 21.10
CA ILE A 49 4.97 -10.20 19.84
C ILE A 49 5.81 -11.48 19.79
N LEU A 50 5.52 -12.39 18.85
CA LEU A 50 6.24 -13.66 18.69
C LEU A 50 7.40 -13.53 17.70
N GLU A 51 7.24 -12.72 16.66
CA GLU A 51 8.23 -12.52 15.61
C GLU A 51 8.11 -11.09 15.07
N GLN A 52 9.24 -10.43 14.87
CA GLN A 52 9.31 -9.11 14.27
C GLN A 52 10.72 -8.84 13.75
N HIS A 53 10.83 -8.03 12.72
CA HIS A 53 12.10 -7.56 12.13
C HIS A 53 12.06 -6.05 11.89
N GLU A 54 11.32 -5.34 12.72
CA GLU A 54 11.09 -3.90 12.61
C GLU A 54 12.34 -3.09 12.93
N THR A 55 12.44 -1.88 12.37
CA THR A 55 13.57 -0.99 12.61
C THR A 55 13.61 -0.55 14.07
N ASP A 56 14.75 -0.78 14.71
CA ASP A 56 14.98 -0.39 16.09
C ASP A 56 14.88 1.13 16.28
N GLY A 57 14.19 1.56 17.34
CA GLY A 57 13.94 2.98 17.65
C GLY A 57 12.84 3.64 16.81
N ILE A 58 12.35 2.99 15.75
CA ILE A 58 11.23 3.48 14.90
C ILE A 58 10.06 2.52 15.05
N GLY A 59 10.08 1.38 14.37
CA GLY A 59 9.02 0.38 14.41
C GLY A 59 8.88 -0.23 15.81
N SER A 60 9.99 -0.48 16.52
CA SER A 60 9.97 -1.00 17.89
C SER A 60 9.12 -0.16 18.85
N ARG A 61 9.06 1.17 18.68
CA ARG A 61 8.19 2.04 19.50
C ARG A 61 6.71 1.69 19.38
N ALA A 62 6.24 1.34 18.18
CA ALA A 62 4.85 0.92 18.00
C ALA A 62 4.59 -0.42 18.72
N LEU A 63 5.54 -1.34 18.66
CA LEU A 63 5.45 -2.64 19.31
C LEU A 63 5.49 -2.55 20.86
N ASP A 64 6.14 -1.51 21.40
CA ASP A 64 6.21 -1.25 22.85
C ASP A 64 4.92 -0.57 23.39
N ILE A 65 4.23 0.23 22.58
CA ILE A 65 3.11 1.07 23.02
C ILE A 65 1.75 0.44 22.73
N LEU A 66 1.55 -0.03 21.49
CA LEU A 66 0.23 -0.42 21.03
C LEU A 66 -0.36 -1.67 21.71
N PRO A 67 0.42 -2.70 22.11
CA PRO A 67 -0.13 -3.84 22.84
C PRO A 67 -0.91 -3.42 24.09
N ASP A 68 -0.32 -2.54 24.92
CA ASP A 68 -0.97 -2.04 26.13
C ASP A 68 -2.23 -1.23 25.82
N GLU A 69 -2.20 -0.43 24.74
CA GLU A 69 -3.35 0.35 24.30
C GLU A 69 -4.48 -0.54 23.81
N MET A 70 -4.18 -1.61 23.06
CA MET A 70 -5.16 -2.61 22.58
C MET A 70 -5.82 -3.36 23.75
N ILE A 71 -5.05 -3.72 24.75
CA ILE A 71 -5.55 -4.34 25.98
C ILE A 71 -6.46 -3.36 26.72
N ARG A 72 -6.00 -2.13 26.94
CA ARG A 72 -6.73 -1.08 27.66
C ARG A 72 -8.06 -0.73 27.01
N MET A 73 -8.08 -0.64 25.67
CA MET A 73 -9.27 -0.28 24.87
C MET A 73 -10.13 -1.49 24.51
N ASN A 74 -9.63 -2.69 24.77
CA ASN A 74 -10.24 -3.96 24.34
C ASN A 74 -10.56 -4.00 22.85
N THR A 75 -9.62 -3.52 22.02
CA THR A 75 -9.78 -3.46 20.55
C THR A 75 -8.42 -3.49 19.87
N TRP A 76 -8.37 -4.05 18.67
CA TRP A 76 -7.21 -3.93 17.78
C TRP A 76 -7.15 -2.55 17.12
N ASP A 77 -8.27 -1.84 17.02
CA ASP A 77 -8.40 -0.54 16.35
C ASP A 77 -8.01 0.59 17.30
N VAL A 78 -6.71 0.78 17.46
CA VAL A 78 -6.08 1.84 18.25
C VAL A 78 -5.35 2.81 17.32
N ASP A 79 -5.03 4.00 17.80
CA ASP A 79 -4.30 5.00 17.03
C ASP A 79 -2.88 4.52 16.68
N VAL A 80 -2.39 4.92 15.51
CA VAL A 80 -1.02 4.61 15.06
C VAL A 80 0.01 5.45 15.79
N VAL A 81 1.18 4.91 16.02
CA VAL A 81 2.32 5.66 16.59
C VAL A 81 2.97 6.49 15.49
N THR A 82 3.00 7.80 15.66
CA THR A 82 3.60 8.74 14.71
C THR A 82 5.05 8.36 14.39
N GLY A 83 5.37 8.25 13.12
CA GLY A 83 6.67 7.83 12.62
C GLY A 83 6.88 6.30 12.57
N ALA A 84 5.87 5.49 12.98
CA ALA A 84 5.90 4.03 12.90
C ALA A 84 4.60 3.47 12.31
N THR A 85 4.01 4.17 11.35
CA THR A 85 2.66 3.88 10.80
C THR A 85 2.58 2.49 10.18
N THR A 86 3.58 2.07 9.41
CA THR A 86 3.61 0.74 8.78
C THR A 86 3.60 -0.37 9.84
N THR A 87 4.49 -0.29 10.83
CA THR A 87 4.53 -1.25 11.94
C THR A 87 3.26 -1.22 12.78
N SER A 88 2.71 -0.02 13.04
CA SER A 88 1.44 0.13 13.76
C SER A 88 0.29 -0.58 13.04
N ASN A 89 0.16 -0.39 11.74
CA ASN A 89 -0.86 -1.04 10.92
C ASN A 89 -0.65 -2.56 10.85
N ALA A 90 0.60 -3.01 10.73
CA ALA A 90 0.93 -4.44 10.75
C ALA A 90 0.53 -5.08 12.09
N LEU A 91 0.81 -4.43 13.22
CA LEU A 91 0.41 -4.92 14.53
C LEU A 91 -1.12 -4.95 14.70
N ARG A 92 -1.81 -3.88 14.29
CA ARG A 92 -3.27 -3.82 14.29
C ARG A 92 -3.86 -4.97 13.47
N GLU A 93 -3.32 -5.19 12.27
CA GLU A 93 -3.78 -6.26 11.39
C GLU A 93 -3.48 -7.65 11.97
N ALA A 94 -2.28 -7.90 12.49
CA ALA A 94 -1.92 -9.16 13.11
C ALA A 94 -2.84 -9.49 14.31
N VAL A 95 -3.15 -8.50 15.16
CA VAL A 95 -4.09 -8.66 16.27
C VAL A 95 -5.52 -8.87 15.77
N ARG A 96 -5.95 -8.14 14.74
CA ARG A 96 -7.25 -8.32 14.11
C ARG A 96 -7.42 -9.73 13.56
N VAL A 97 -6.40 -10.26 12.88
CA VAL A 97 -6.37 -11.64 12.38
C VAL A 97 -6.49 -12.63 13.54
N ALA A 98 -5.72 -12.44 14.62
CA ALA A 98 -5.79 -13.29 15.80
C ALA A 98 -7.19 -13.30 16.43
N LEU A 99 -7.83 -12.14 16.56
CA LEU A 99 -9.16 -12.02 17.15
C LEU A 99 -10.26 -12.67 16.30
N ASN A 100 -10.10 -12.68 14.98
CA ASN A 100 -11.05 -13.27 14.04
C ASN A 100 -10.78 -14.77 13.77
N ALA A 101 -9.68 -15.33 14.26
CA ALA A 101 -9.37 -16.75 14.14
C ALA A 101 -10.28 -17.58 15.07
N SER A 102 -11.45 -18.00 14.58
CA SER A 102 -12.22 -19.08 15.18
C SER A 102 -11.58 -20.41 14.83
N ASP A 103 -11.09 -21.12 15.85
CA ASP A 103 -10.66 -22.52 15.86
C ASP A 103 -10.61 -23.27 14.51
N THR A 104 -9.55 -23.14 13.73
CA THR A 104 -8.97 -24.23 12.93
C THR A 104 -7.55 -23.83 12.47
N MET A 105 -6.55 -24.45 13.07
CA MET A 105 -5.16 -24.39 12.60
C MET A 105 -5.03 -25.29 11.37
N ASP A 106 -4.62 -24.72 10.25
CA ASP A 106 -4.06 -25.50 9.14
C ASP A 106 -2.59 -25.09 8.94
N GLU A 107 -1.69 -25.98 9.31
CA GLU A 107 -0.24 -25.77 9.41
C GLU A 107 0.50 -25.78 8.05
N ALA A 108 -0.21 -25.79 6.91
CA ALA A 108 0.40 -26.22 5.65
C ALA A 108 0.68 -25.13 4.61
N THR A 109 0.19 -23.91 4.73
CA THR A 109 0.49 -22.87 3.73
C THR A 109 0.60 -21.49 4.37
N GLY A 110 1.78 -20.85 4.26
CA GLY A 110 2.04 -19.48 4.73
C GLY A 110 1.32 -18.39 3.91
N ASN A 111 0.02 -18.55 3.73
CA ASN A 111 -0.85 -17.57 3.09
C ASN A 111 -1.74 -16.92 4.14
N PRO A 112 -1.96 -15.58 4.15
CA PRO A 112 -2.85 -14.94 5.11
C PRO A 112 -4.20 -15.64 5.03
N ALA A 113 -4.60 -16.27 6.14
CA ALA A 113 -5.79 -17.07 6.21
C ALA A 113 -6.99 -16.21 5.79
N ASN A 114 -7.58 -16.58 4.66
CA ASN A 114 -8.90 -16.23 4.23
C ASN A 114 -9.79 -16.04 5.45
N ARG A 115 -10.50 -14.91 5.54
CA ARG A 115 -11.67 -14.79 6.42
C ARG A 115 -12.60 -15.93 6.05
N ALA A 116 -12.54 -17.02 6.81
CA ALA A 116 -13.37 -18.19 6.55
C ALA A 116 -14.83 -17.77 6.72
N GLY A 117 -15.51 -17.47 5.60
CA GLY A 117 -16.93 -17.17 5.54
C GLY A 117 -17.34 -15.78 5.03
N GLN A 118 -16.44 -14.81 4.87
CA GLN A 118 -16.78 -13.60 4.13
C GLN A 118 -16.44 -13.80 2.66
N ALA A 119 -17.44 -13.66 1.78
CA ALA A 119 -17.20 -13.64 0.35
C ALA A 119 -16.32 -12.43 0.04
N VAL A 120 -15.18 -12.67 -0.57
CA VAL A 120 -14.32 -11.62 -1.11
C VAL A 120 -14.47 -11.61 -2.62
N ARG A 121 -14.32 -10.44 -3.22
CA ARG A 121 -14.34 -10.23 -4.65
C ARG A 121 -12.98 -9.75 -5.08
N GLU A 122 -12.48 -10.30 -6.17
CA GLU A 122 -11.23 -9.89 -6.76
C GLU A 122 -11.49 -9.18 -8.09
N GLY A 123 -10.72 -8.15 -8.38
CA GLY A 123 -10.82 -7.46 -9.64
C GLY A 123 -9.50 -6.84 -10.08
N ILE A 124 -9.37 -6.68 -11.39
CA ILE A 124 -8.20 -6.10 -12.03
C ILE A 124 -8.59 -4.80 -12.71
N GLY A 125 -7.81 -3.75 -12.48
CA GLY A 125 -7.97 -2.46 -13.11
C GLY A 125 -6.71 -2.00 -13.81
N MET A 126 -6.88 -1.24 -14.88
CA MET A 126 -5.78 -0.64 -15.62
C MET A 126 -6.13 0.81 -15.95
N ALA A 127 -5.15 1.70 -15.80
CA ALA A 127 -5.23 3.07 -16.30
C ALA A 127 -4.00 3.38 -17.15
N ALA A 128 -4.18 4.14 -18.22
CA ALA A 128 -3.08 4.55 -19.07
C ALA A 128 -3.09 6.07 -19.25
N THR A 129 -1.91 6.68 -19.21
CA THR A 129 -1.70 8.11 -19.45
C THR A 129 -0.60 8.31 -20.47
N GLY A 130 -0.81 9.24 -21.40
CA GLY A 130 0.26 9.74 -22.27
C GLY A 130 0.88 10.99 -21.67
N ARG A 131 2.18 11.16 -21.87
CA ARG A 131 2.93 12.32 -21.38
C ARG A 131 3.84 12.87 -22.46
N VAL A 132 3.90 14.18 -22.54
CA VAL A 132 4.93 14.90 -23.28
C VAL A 132 6.07 15.13 -22.30
N GLY A 133 7.20 14.46 -22.51
CA GLY A 133 8.30 14.29 -21.56
C GLY A 133 8.46 12.83 -21.14
N PRO A 134 9.38 12.47 -20.25
CA PRO A 134 10.23 13.31 -19.41
C PRO A 134 11.37 13.98 -20.20
N GLY A 135 11.78 15.12 -19.67
CA GLY A 135 12.85 15.89 -20.29
C GLY A 135 12.39 16.71 -21.48
N LYS A 136 13.19 17.67 -21.82
CA LYS A 136 13.11 18.42 -23.04
C LYS A 136 14.27 17.98 -23.90
N ASP A 137 13.96 17.62 -25.07
CA ASP A 137 14.82 17.83 -26.20
C ASP A 137 14.64 19.28 -26.61
N ASP A 138 15.62 20.10 -26.43
CA ASP A 138 15.50 21.54 -26.58
C ASP A 138 15.41 21.97 -28.05
N GLU A 139 15.74 21.11 -29.02
CA GLU A 139 15.83 21.57 -30.40
C GLU A 139 15.23 20.65 -31.47
N ASP A 140 15.20 19.33 -31.34
CA ASP A 140 14.86 18.48 -32.49
C ASP A 140 14.00 17.23 -32.22
N GLY A 141 13.72 16.85 -30.99
CA GLY A 141 12.98 15.64 -30.70
C GLY A 141 12.14 15.76 -29.45
N GLN A 142 10.84 15.89 -29.61
CA GLN A 142 9.92 15.82 -28.50
C GLN A 142 10.02 14.45 -27.85
N VAL A 143 10.34 14.39 -26.56
CA VAL A 143 10.29 13.17 -25.78
C VAL A 143 8.82 12.88 -25.43
N TYR A 144 8.41 11.66 -25.66
CA TYR A 144 7.10 11.16 -25.27
C TYR A 144 7.25 9.97 -24.33
N SER A 145 6.33 9.83 -23.42
CA SER A 145 6.20 8.61 -22.64
C SER A 145 4.74 8.20 -22.54
N PHE A 146 4.53 6.91 -22.31
CA PHE A 146 3.24 6.41 -21.87
C PHE A 146 3.42 5.63 -20.57
N ASN A 147 2.41 5.70 -19.75
CA ASN A 147 2.39 5.06 -18.46
C ASN A 147 1.16 4.16 -18.37
N VAL A 148 1.34 2.92 -17.97
CA VAL A 148 0.26 1.97 -17.73
C VAL A 148 0.33 1.53 -16.28
N VAL A 149 -0.71 1.83 -15.53
CA VAL A 149 -0.87 1.42 -14.15
C VAL A 149 -1.79 0.21 -14.12
N PHE A 150 -1.39 -0.82 -13.39
CA PHE A 150 -2.19 -2.01 -13.11
C PHE A 150 -2.50 -2.05 -11.62
N ALA A 151 -3.74 -2.38 -11.28
CA ALA A 151 -4.16 -2.61 -9.91
C ALA A 151 -4.89 -3.95 -9.84
N HIS A 152 -4.55 -4.77 -8.84
CA HIS A 152 -5.29 -5.95 -8.45
C HIS A 152 -5.78 -5.74 -7.02
N GLY A 153 -7.10 -5.79 -6.82
CA GLY A 153 -7.74 -5.56 -5.53
C GLY A 153 -8.54 -6.76 -5.07
N THR A 154 -8.46 -7.06 -3.78
CA THR A 154 -9.40 -7.92 -3.08
C THR A 154 -10.29 -7.06 -2.20
N PHE A 155 -11.58 -7.22 -2.30
CA PHE A 155 -12.59 -6.41 -1.62
C PHE A 155 -13.53 -7.32 -0.82
N ASP A 156 -13.98 -6.85 0.34
CA ASP A 156 -15.01 -7.54 1.12
C ASP A 156 -16.43 -7.25 0.58
N GLU A 157 -17.43 -7.80 1.25
CA GLU A 157 -18.85 -7.65 0.87
C GLU A 157 -19.32 -6.19 0.91
N ASP A 158 -18.73 -5.36 1.77
CA ASP A 158 -19.02 -3.94 1.91
C ASP A 158 -18.22 -3.07 0.91
N GLY A 159 -17.38 -3.68 0.06
CA GLY A 159 -16.54 -3.01 -0.92
C GLY A 159 -15.29 -2.37 -0.31
N ARG A 160 -14.88 -2.79 0.89
CA ARG A 160 -13.65 -2.33 1.50
C ARG A 160 -12.46 -3.11 0.95
N ILE A 161 -11.37 -2.42 0.74
CA ILE A 161 -10.12 -3.00 0.29
C ILE A 161 -9.57 -3.92 1.39
N VAL A 162 -9.49 -5.20 1.11
CA VAL A 162 -8.84 -6.21 1.96
C VAL A 162 -7.35 -6.26 1.64
N SER A 163 -7.02 -6.24 0.34
CA SER A 163 -5.65 -6.12 -0.15
C SER A 163 -5.63 -5.39 -1.48
N MET A 164 -4.52 -4.75 -1.77
CA MET A 164 -4.29 -4.03 -3.02
C MET A 164 -2.86 -4.26 -3.47
N ALA A 165 -2.67 -4.59 -4.74
CA ALA A 165 -1.38 -4.62 -5.39
C ALA A 165 -1.41 -3.69 -6.60
N VAL A 166 -0.49 -2.73 -6.64
CA VAL A 166 -0.35 -1.79 -7.74
C VAL A 166 1.03 -1.92 -8.35
N ASP A 167 1.10 -1.93 -9.67
CA ASP A 167 2.34 -1.85 -10.44
C ASP A 167 2.18 -0.87 -11.60
N GLN A 168 3.30 -0.42 -12.13
CA GLN A 168 3.31 0.56 -13.21
C GLN A 168 4.43 0.28 -14.21
N LEU A 169 4.08 0.30 -15.49
CA LEU A 169 5.02 0.34 -16.60
C LEU A 169 5.08 1.78 -17.13
N GLU A 170 6.27 2.34 -17.19
CA GLU A 170 6.55 3.63 -17.86
C GLU A 170 7.54 3.38 -18.97
N VAL A 171 7.18 3.77 -20.19
CA VAL A 171 8.01 3.61 -21.39
C VAL A 171 8.17 4.98 -22.04
N ALA A 172 9.39 5.33 -22.37
CA ALA A 172 9.71 6.61 -23.00
C ALA A 172 10.38 6.44 -24.36
N THR A 173 10.37 7.49 -25.17
CA THR A 173 11.20 7.55 -26.38
C THR A 173 12.67 7.63 -26.00
N PRO A 174 13.60 7.17 -26.86
CA PRO A 174 15.01 6.97 -26.51
C PRO A 174 15.81 8.22 -26.15
N ASN A 175 15.30 9.42 -26.41
CA ASN A 175 15.97 10.68 -26.05
C ASN A 175 15.93 11.00 -24.55
N TYR A 176 15.26 10.16 -23.76
CA TYR A 176 15.30 10.31 -22.32
C TYR A 176 16.57 9.67 -21.73
N SER A 177 17.46 10.51 -21.25
CA SER A 177 18.72 10.09 -20.60
C SER A 177 18.54 9.61 -19.14
N GLY A 178 17.32 9.56 -18.64
CA GLY A 178 17.01 9.04 -17.32
C GLY A 178 17.33 7.55 -17.23
N ALA A 179 18.10 7.19 -16.21
CA ALA A 179 18.67 5.86 -16.04
C ALA A 179 17.62 4.73 -16.16
N SER A 180 17.93 3.76 -16.99
CA SER A 180 17.30 2.44 -17.07
C SER A 180 15.77 2.40 -17.24
N MET A 181 15.15 3.42 -17.84
CA MET A 181 13.74 3.34 -18.21
C MET A 181 13.54 2.44 -19.44
N PRO A 182 12.46 1.67 -19.48
CA PRO A 182 11.98 1.05 -20.69
C PRO A 182 11.86 2.06 -21.82
N GLN A 183 12.37 1.73 -23.00
CA GLN A 183 12.38 2.61 -24.17
C GLN A 183 11.55 2.00 -25.29
N PHE A 184 11.09 2.85 -26.20
CA PHE A 184 10.40 2.48 -27.40
C PHE A 184 10.91 3.32 -28.59
N SER A 185 11.69 2.67 -29.45
CA SER A 185 12.30 3.31 -30.63
C SER A 185 11.35 3.45 -31.83
N GLY A 186 10.11 3.03 -31.71
CA GLY A 186 9.10 3.06 -32.77
C GLY A 186 8.83 1.70 -33.39
N PHE A 187 7.83 1.64 -34.27
CA PHE A 187 7.54 0.43 -35.00
C PHE A 187 8.49 0.26 -36.18
N PRO A 188 8.84 -0.99 -36.52
CA PRO A 188 9.75 -1.26 -37.64
C PRO A 188 9.33 -0.58 -38.94
N GLY A 189 10.28 0.08 -39.60
CA GLY A 189 10.05 0.75 -40.89
C GLY A 189 9.34 2.10 -40.82
N GLN A 190 9.11 2.67 -39.62
CA GLN A 190 8.48 3.99 -39.46
C GLN A 190 9.47 5.15 -39.32
N GLY A 191 10.77 4.87 -39.34
CA GLY A 191 11.84 5.81 -39.00
C GLY A 191 12.08 5.85 -37.49
N GLY A 192 13.34 5.92 -37.09
CA GLY A 192 13.72 6.02 -35.70
C GLY A 192 13.58 7.44 -35.13
N TYR A 193 13.65 7.56 -33.80
CA TYR A 193 13.73 8.84 -33.11
C TYR A 193 15.15 9.40 -33.19
N SER A 194 15.29 10.72 -33.21
CA SER A 194 16.60 11.38 -33.15
C SER A 194 17.29 11.09 -31.81
N LEU A 195 18.60 10.84 -31.86
CA LEU A 195 19.45 10.67 -30.67
C LEU A 195 20.19 11.99 -30.40
N TRP A 196 19.88 12.58 -29.27
CA TRP A 196 20.51 13.82 -28.83
C TRP A 196 21.75 13.53 -27.97
N ASP A 197 22.81 14.26 -28.18
CA ASP A 197 24.01 14.25 -27.35
C ASP A 197 24.12 15.58 -26.61
N ASP A 198 23.83 15.56 -25.31
CA ASP A 198 23.86 16.75 -24.44
C ASP A 198 25.24 17.43 -24.42
N SER A 199 26.31 16.63 -24.50
CA SER A 199 27.70 17.16 -24.47
C SER A 199 28.09 17.85 -25.77
N ALA A 200 27.56 17.40 -26.89
CA ALA A 200 27.79 17.97 -28.21
C ALA A 200 26.72 19.01 -28.61
N GLY A 201 25.58 19.08 -27.88
CA GLY A 201 24.47 19.99 -28.15
C GLY A 201 23.87 19.79 -29.55
N LYS A 202 23.76 18.56 -30.03
CA LYS A 202 23.25 18.23 -31.37
C LYS A 202 22.71 16.82 -31.49
N VAL A 203 21.90 16.58 -32.52
CA VAL A 203 21.52 15.24 -32.96
C VAL A 203 22.76 14.52 -33.51
N VAL A 204 23.05 13.33 -33.00
CA VAL A 204 24.20 12.50 -33.38
C VAL A 204 23.77 11.26 -34.20
N GLY A 205 22.51 10.98 -34.34
CA GLY A 205 22.00 9.84 -35.10
C GLY A 205 20.53 9.65 -34.90
N TYR A 206 20.06 8.46 -35.26
CA TYR A 206 18.67 8.02 -35.06
C TYR A 206 18.68 6.64 -34.45
N THR A 207 17.62 6.30 -33.71
CA THR A 207 17.40 4.96 -33.18
C THR A 207 17.19 3.97 -34.32
N GLU A 208 17.55 2.73 -34.07
CA GLU A 208 17.31 1.65 -35.02
C GLU A 208 15.81 1.25 -35.00
N ASP A 209 15.19 1.20 -36.17
CA ASP A 209 13.78 0.84 -36.36
C ASP A 209 13.59 -0.54 -37.00
N SER A 210 14.52 -1.46 -36.77
CA SER A 210 14.45 -2.85 -37.24
C SER A 210 13.47 -3.71 -36.40
N GLU A 211 13.00 -4.82 -36.99
CA GLU A 211 12.19 -5.81 -36.26
C GLU A 211 12.98 -6.39 -35.07
N ASP A 212 14.28 -6.64 -35.24
CA ASP A 212 15.12 -7.22 -34.18
C ASP A 212 15.25 -6.25 -33.01
N ASN A 213 15.47 -4.96 -33.26
CA ASN A 213 15.53 -3.95 -32.19
C ASN A 213 14.19 -3.83 -31.47
N TYR A 214 13.09 -3.77 -32.21
CA TYR A 214 11.73 -3.73 -31.65
C TYR A 214 11.48 -4.90 -30.70
N MET A 215 11.79 -6.13 -31.11
CA MET A 215 11.60 -7.33 -30.31
C MET A 215 12.46 -7.33 -29.06
N GLN A 216 13.70 -6.85 -29.15
CA GLN A 216 14.61 -6.76 -28.02
C GLN A 216 14.16 -5.71 -27.00
N GLU A 217 13.73 -4.53 -27.45
CA GLU A 217 13.23 -3.48 -26.56
C GLU A 217 11.98 -3.93 -25.78
N ILE A 218 10.98 -4.49 -26.49
CA ILE A 218 9.75 -4.97 -25.85
C ILE A 218 10.06 -6.07 -24.83
N ALA A 219 10.94 -7.01 -25.15
CA ALA A 219 11.32 -8.09 -24.24
C ALA A 219 12.09 -7.59 -23.00
N ALA A 220 12.74 -6.43 -23.09
CA ALA A 220 13.48 -5.82 -21.97
C ALA A 220 12.62 -4.94 -21.07
N TRP A 221 11.36 -4.68 -21.40
CA TRP A 221 10.50 -3.82 -20.57
C TRP A 221 10.28 -4.43 -19.19
N THR A 222 10.48 -3.62 -18.17
CA THR A 222 10.28 -3.98 -16.77
C THR A 222 9.41 -2.95 -16.08
N SER A 223 8.53 -3.41 -15.19
CA SER A 223 7.68 -2.51 -14.41
C SER A 223 8.48 -1.79 -13.31
N LYS A 224 7.90 -0.73 -12.74
CA LYS A 224 8.51 0.00 -11.62
C LYS A 224 8.72 -0.89 -10.40
N ARG A 225 7.78 -1.78 -10.11
CA ARG A 225 7.90 -2.73 -9.00
C ARG A 225 9.01 -3.76 -9.26
N ALA A 226 9.10 -4.29 -10.48
CA ALA A 226 10.12 -5.26 -10.85
C ALA A 226 11.55 -4.69 -10.83
N ARG A 227 11.69 -3.37 -11.03
CA ARG A 227 13.00 -2.67 -10.91
C ARG A 227 13.47 -2.54 -9.46
N GLY A 228 12.56 -2.69 -8.49
CA GLY A 228 12.88 -2.76 -7.08
C GLY A 228 13.74 -1.59 -6.60
N GLU A 229 14.85 -1.90 -5.95
CA GLU A 229 15.81 -0.93 -5.43
C GLU A 229 16.55 -0.13 -6.52
N ASP A 230 16.54 -0.59 -7.77
CA ASP A 230 17.16 0.15 -8.88
C ASP A 230 16.33 1.38 -9.31
N TYR A 231 15.08 1.49 -8.82
CA TYR A 231 14.24 2.65 -9.09
C TYR A 231 14.01 3.49 -7.83
N GLN A 232 15.03 4.27 -7.48
CA GLN A 232 14.99 5.17 -6.34
C GLN A 232 14.33 6.50 -6.68
N LEU A 233 13.49 6.99 -5.77
CA LEU A 233 12.96 8.34 -5.72
C LEU A 233 13.65 9.10 -4.58
N THR A 234 13.32 10.38 -4.40
CA THR A 234 13.96 11.22 -3.36
C THR A 234 13.75 10.68 -1.94
N SER A 235 12.63 9.97 -1.69
CA SER A 235 12.22 9.50 -0.35
C SER A 235 12.06 7.97 -0.30
N GLY A 236 12.98 7.23 -0.91
CA GLY A 236 12.93 5.76 -0.97
C GLY A 236 12.56 5.22 -2.36
N SER A 237 12.50 3.91 -2.51
CA SER A 237 12.13 3.30 -3.79
C SER A 237 10.65 3.52 -4.12
N TRP A 238 10.33 3.46 -5.41
CA TRP A 238 8.92 3.53 -5.85
C TRP A 238 8.08 2.42 -5.21
N ARG A 239 8.65 1.22 -5.08
CA ARG A 239 7.98 0.06 -4.49
C ARG A 239 7.61 0.29 -3.02
N GLU A 240 8.56 0.76 -2.20
CA GLU A 240 8.31 1.04 -0.78
C GLU A 240 7.21 2.08 -0.60
N GLN A 241 7.26 3.17 -1.36
CA GLN A 241 6.25 4.22 -1.28
C GLN A 241 4.87 3.74 -1.75
N MET A 242 4.80 2.89 -2.79
CA MET A 242 3.55 2.32 -3.26
C MET A 242 2.98 1.34 -2.23
N ASP A 243 3.81 0.51 -1.61
CA ASP A 243 3.39 -0.41 -0.56
C ASP A 243 2.86 0.34 0.67
N ALA A 244 3.47 1.47 1.03
CA ALA A 244 2.95 2.34 2.09
C ALA A 244 1.54 2.87 1.75
N TYR A 245 1.33 3.36 0.53
CA TYR A 245 -0.01 3.81 0.11
C TYR A 245 -1.03 2.68 0.10
N GLN A 246 -0.68 1.51 -0.42
CA GLN A 246 -1.57 0.34 -0.42
C GLN A 246 -2.01 -0.02 1.00
N ASN A 247 -1.07 -0.04 1.95
CA ASN A 247 -1.35 -0.31 3.36
C ASN A 247 -2.28 0.74 3.99
N MET A 248 -2.12 2.03 3.63
CA MET A 248 -3.01 3.10 4.10
C MET A 248 -4.45 2.96 3.57
N MET A 249 -4.63 2.33 2.40
CA MET A 249 -5.94 2.15 1.77
C MET A 249 -6.69 0.92 2.29
N VAL A 250 -6.02 -0.03 2.95
CA VAL A 250 -6.69 -1.21 3.51
C VAL A 250 -7.77 -0.81 4.51
N GLY A 251 -8.95 -1.41 4.38
CA GLY A 251 -10.14 -1.10 5.18
C GLY A 251 -10.99 0.05 4.64
N MET A 252 -10.48 0.85 3.70
CA MET A 252 -11.26 1.89 3.01
C MET A 252 -12.07 1.28 1.85
N THR A 253 -13.23 1.86 1.57
CA THR A 253 -13.88 1.69 0.26
C THR A 253 -13.15 2.54 -0.79
N VAL A 254 -13.35 2.24 -2.07
CA VAL A 254 -12.74 3.05 -3.14
C VAL A 254 -13.21 4.50 -3.12
N ASP A 255 -14.44 4.78 -2.69
CA ASP A 255 -14.95 6.14 -2.53
C ASP A 255 -14.31 6.86 -1.33
N GLU A 256 -14.03 6.14 -0.26
CA GLU A 256 -13.26 6.67 0.89
C GLU A 256 -11.80 6.98 0.47
N VAL A 257 -11.17 6.15 -0.37
CA VAL A 257 -9.83 6.45 -0.95
C VAL A 257 -9.85 7.72 -1.79
N GLU A 258 -10.85 7.91 -2.64
CA GLU A 258 -11.00 9.15 -3.44
C GLU A 258 -11.22 10.39 -2.54
N THR A 259 -12.01 10.24 -1.48
CA THR A 259 -12.24 11.30 -0.49
C THR A 259 -10.95 11.64 0.27
N TRP A 260 -10.22 10.62 0.71
CA TRP A 260 -8.93 10.74 1.37
C TRP A 260 -7.92 11.46 0.46
N PHE A 261 -7.82 11.04 -0.81
CA PHE A 261 -6.99 11.72 -1.80
C PHE A 261 -7.41 13.18 -1.96
N GLY A 262 -8.69 13.44 -2.18
CA GLY A 262 -9.23 14.80 -2.34
C GLY A 262 -8.92 15.71 -1.14
N ARG A 263 -8.81 15.16 0.08
CA ARG A 263 -8.50 15.93 1.29
C ARG A 263 -7.01 16.21 1.45
N TYR A 264 -6.15 15.21 1.29
CA TYR A 264 -4.75 15.27 1.72
C TYR A 264 -3.74 15.41 0.59
N PHE A 265 -4.19 15.37 -0.67
CA PHE A 265 -3.28 15.43 -1.81
C PHE A 265 -3.54 16.66 -2.68
N SER A 266 -2.52 17.09 -3.40
CA SER A 266 -2.60 18.15 -4.41
C SER A 266 -3.45 17.71 -5.60
N ALA A 267 -4.37 18.57 -6.02
CA ALA A 267 -5.11 18.36 -7.27
C ALA A 267 -4.26 18.62 -8.53
N GLU A 268 -3.15 19.35 -8.40
CA GLU A 268 -2.28 19.72 -9.51
C GLU A 268 -1.23 18.65 -9.84
N ASN A 269 -0.63 18.04 -8.81
CA ASN A 269 0.49 17.13 -8.98
C ASN A 269 0.31 15.77 -8.27
N GLY A 270 -0.83 15.55 -7.61
CA GLY A 270 -1.18 14.29 -6.97
C GLY A 270 -0.31 13.88 -5.78
N ARG A 271 0.55 14.76 -5.27
CA ARG A 271 1.43 14.50 -4.11
C ARG A 271 0.74 14.89 -2.81
N PRO A 272 1.14 14.28 -1.68
CA PRO A 272 0.64 14.70 -0.37
C PRO A 272 0.87 16.18 -0.11
N LEU A 273 -0.12 16.83 0.52
CA LEU A 273 -0.02 18.24 0.93
C LEU A 273 0.95 18.39 2.10
N THR A 274 1.77 19.42 2.02
CA THR A 274 2.71 19.83 3.06
C THR A 274 2.71 21.36 3.20
N GLU A 275 3.36 21.87 4.22
CA GLU A 275 3.59 23.33 4.36
C GLU A 275 4.38 23.91 3.17
N ASN A 276 5.18 23.07 2.49
CA ASN A 276 6.03 23.44 1.36
C ASN A 276 5.42 23.06 0.00
N SER A 277 4.09 22.82 -0.07
CA SER A 277 3.40 22.55 -1.34
C SER A 277 3.64 23.67 -2.34
N SER A 278 3.83 23.30 -3.62
CA SER A 278 4.30 24.23 -4.65
C SER A 278 3.27 25.31 -5.03
N SER A 279 1.98 24.96 -5.04
CA SER A 279 0.92 25.90 -5.43
C SER A 279 0.38 26.70 -4.24
N ASP A 280 -0.05 27.95 -4.52
CA ASP A 280 -0.69 28.81 -3.52
C ASP A 280 -2.00 28.17 -3.01
N ALA A 281 -2.74 27.51 -3.88
CA ALA A 281 -3.99 26.82 -3.53
C ALA A 281 -3.74 25.69 -2.53
N ASP A 282 -2.70 24.87 -2.75
CA ASP A 282 -2.36 23.78 -1.86
C ASP A 282 -1.82 24.27 -0.51
N ARG A 283 -1.01 25.36 -0.51
CA ARG A 283 -0.58 25.98 0.74
C ARG A 283 -1.75 26.54 1.55
N ALA A 284 -2.72 27.16 0.89
CA ALA A 284 -3.93 27.64 1.56
C ALA A 284 -4.76 26.48 2.16
N ARG A 285 -4.83 25.33 1.46
CA ARG A 285 -5.48 24.13 2.00
C ARG A 285 -4.73 23.59 3.23
N TRP A 286 -3.41 23.54 3.17
CA TRP A 286 -2.58 23.14 4.30
C TRP A 286 -2.76 24.07 5.52
N GLU A 287 -2.80 25.38 5.30
CA GLU A 287 -3.02 26.37 6.36
C GLU A 287 -4.38 26.18 7.04
N ALA A 288 -5.40 25.77 6.28
CA ALA A 288 -6.74 25.49 6.78
C ALA A 288 -6.89 24.17 7.53
N PHE A 289 -5.87 23.29 7.51
CA PHE A 289 -5.90 22.01 8.21
C PHE A 289 -5.97 22.20 9.73
N SER A 290 -6.79 21.38 10.38
CA SER A 290 -6.76 21.19 11.83
C SER A 290 -5.43 20.57 12.28
N ALA A 291 -5.19 20.53 13.59
CA ALA A 291 -4.03 19.82 14.14
C ALA A 291 -4.05 18.32 13.77
N ASP A 292 -5.23 17.69 13.81
CA ASP A 292 -5.42 16.30 13.46
C ASP A 292 -5.18 16.04 11.96
N ASP A 293 -5.64 16.94 11.09
CA ASP A 293 -5.37 16.84 9.65
C ASP A 293 -3.89 16.96 9.33
N ARG A 294 -3.18 17.85 10.02
CA ARG A 294 -1.73 17.99 9.84
C ARG A 294 -0.98 16.77 10.33
N ALA A 295 -1.40 16.16 11.43
CA ALA A 295 -0.83 14.91 11.90
C ALA A 295 -1.04 13.80 10.87
N ARG A 296 -2.25 13.62 10.35
CA ARG A 296 -2.54 12.63 9.30
C ARG A 296 -1.76 12.88 8.00
N ALA A 297 -1.64 14.13 7.57
CA ALA A 297 -0.83 14.49 6.41
C ALA A 297 0.67 14.19 6.65
N ALA A 298 1.18 14.42 7.85
CA ALA A 298 2.55 14.08 8.22
C ALA A 298 2.78 12.56 8.18
N ASP A 299 1.81 11.76 8.64
CA ASP A 299 1.86 10.30 8.56
C ASP A 299 1.91 9.82 7.10
N ILE A 300 1.08 10.39 6.23
CA ILE A 300 1.11 10.09 4.79
C ILE A 300 2.50 10.37 4.21
N VAL A 301 3.05 11.56 4.48
CA VAL A 301 4.37 12.00 3.98
C VAL A 301 5.50 11.13 4.52
N SER A 302 5.38 10.61 5.75
CA SER A 302 6.39 9.71 6.34
C SER A 302 6.48 8.38 5.61
N GLY A 303 5.37 7.89 5.05
CA GLY A 303 5.32 6.64 4.29
C GLY A 303 5.59 6.83 2.80
N ALA A 304 5.07 7.92 2.21
CA ALA A 304 5.20 8.16 0.78
C ALA A 304 5.02 9.64 0.41
N THR A 305 5.78 10.08 -0.60
CA THR A 305 5.76 11.46 -1.12
C THR A 305 5.48 11.54 -2.61
N MET A 306 5.39 10.39 -3.28
CA MET A 306 5.14 10.34 -4.72
C MET A 306 3.68 10.67 -5.05
N SER A 307 3.42 10.97 -6.32
CA SER A 307 2.09 11.23 -6.84
C SER A 307 1.26 9.95 -6.95
N LEU A 308 -0.03 10.02 -6.58
CA LEU A 308 -1.03 8.99 -6.87
C LEU A 308 -1.80 9.24 -8.18
N ARG A 309 -1.79 10.50 -8.68
CA ARG A 309 -2.47 10.89 -9.93
C ARG A 309 -1.78 12.10 -10.55
N ASP A 310 -1.03 11.86 -11.62
CA ASP A 310 -0.44 12.91 -12.45
C ASP A 310 -0.17 12.39 -13.88
N ALA A 311 0.67 13.10 -14.63
CA ALA A 311 1.05 12.68 -15.98
C ALA A 311 1.88 11.38 -16.03
N HIS A 312 2.47 10.95 -14.90
CA HIS A 312 3.22 9.69 -14.81
C HIS A 312 2.33 8.48 -14.58
N GLY A 313 1.06 8.69 -14.16
CA GLY A 313 0.11 7.61 -13.97
C GLY A 313 -1.11 8.02 -13.15
N ASP A 314 -2.21 7.30 -13.34
CA ASP A 314 -3.45 7.45 -12.57
C ASP A 314 -3.74 6.17 -11.80
N ILE A 315 -3.16 6.09 -10.61
CA ILE A 315 -3.27 4.95 -9.70
C ILE A 315 -4.71 4.82 -9.20
N LEU A 316 -5.37 5.94 -8.90
CA LEU A 316 -6.73 5.94 -8.36
C LEU A 316 -7.74 5.41 -9.39
N THR A 317 -7.58 5.76 -10.66
CA THR A 317 -8.43 5.21 -11.73
C THR A 317 -8.20 3.72 -11.92
N ALA A 318 -6.95 3.22 -11.80
CA ALA A 318 -6.69 1.78 -11.86
C ALA A 318 -7.37 1.05 -10.69
N ILE A 319 -7.28 1.57 -9.46
CA ILE A 319 -7.95 1.01 -8.27
C ILE A 319 -9.47 1.02 -8.45
N ARG A 320 -10.05 2.11 -8.92
CA ARG A 320 -11.49 2.18 -9.18
C ARG A 320 -11.95 1.14 -10.21
N ARG A 321 -11.19 0.97 -11.28
CA ARG A 321 -11.49 -0.06 -12.30
C ARG A 321 -11.35 -1.48 -11.77
N ALA A 322 -10.42 -1.72 -10.84
CA ALA A 322 -10.33 -3.01 -10.16
C ALA A 322 -11.61 -3.30 -9.33
N TRP A 323 -12.12 -2.31 -8.62
CA TRP A 323 -13.40 -2.44 -7.91
C TRP A 323 -14.58 -2.65 -8.88
N GLU A 324 -14.67 -1.89 -9.96
CA GLU A 324 -15.70 -2.05 -10.99
C GLU A 324 -15.66 -3.43 -11.65
N ASP A 325 -14.47 -4.01 -11.81
CA ASP A 325 -14.29 -5.36 -12.34
C ASP A 325 -14.72 -6.43 -11.34
N ALA A 326 -14.34 -6.26 -10.07
CA ALA A 326 -14.76 -7.13 -8.97
C ALA A 326 -16.29 -7.25 -8.83
N GLN A 327 -17.02 -6.18 -9.18
CA GLN A 327 -18.49 -6.17 -9.17
C GLN A 327 -19.14 -6.93 -10.34
N LYS A 328 -18.41 -7.21 -11.43
CA LYS A 328 -18.94 -7.91 -12.61
C LYS A 328 -18.93 -9.43 -12.46
N GLY A 329 -18.24 -9.95 -11.47
CA GLY A 329 -18.14 -11.38 -11.17
C GLY A 329 -19.38 -11.97 -10.51
N GLU A 330 -20.51 -11.21 -10.44
CA GLU A 330 -21.79 -11.65 -9.91
C GLU A 330 -22.67 -12.33 -10.96
#